data_0961eb768e87bdb82e5669cb4df439bd
#
_entry.id   0961eb768e87bdb82e5669cb4df439bd
#
_cell.length_a   1.000
_cell.length_b   1.000
_cell.length_c   1.000
_cell.angle_alpha   90.00
_cell.angle_beta   90.00
_cell.angle_gamma   90.00
#
_symmetry.space_group_name_H-M   'P 1'
#
loop_
_entity.id
_entity.type
_entity.pdbx_description
1 polymer ?
#
loop_
_entity_poly.entity_id
_entity_poly.type
_entity_poly.pdbx_seq_one_letter_code
_entity_poly.pdbx_strand_id
1 'polypeptide(L)'
;MIKLKFLVVLITILLTFNSNAEFDINARTAILQDYYSGEILYEKDPDKSIYPASMTKIMTAIIAFELIKSGDLQLDEKFIVSENAWRLSSAGYSSMFIMVGDEVSVENLLKGIIIASGNDACVALAEGIAGTEDEFASMMTSKAKEIGMTNTNFANSSGINNTENVSTVRDIMIM
;
A
#
# COMPACT_ATOMS: atom_id res chain seq x y z
N MET A 1 64.18 9.50 7.26
CA MET A 1 62.95 9.87 7.99
C MET A 1 61.82 10.40 7.06
N ILE A 2 62.08 11.27 6.08
CA ILE A 2 61.07 11.80 5.18
C ILE A 2 60.37 10.75 4.34
N LYS A 3 61.10 9.74 3.77
CA LYS A 3 60.57 8.66 2.99
C LYS A 3 59.59 7.76 3.75
N LEU A 4 59.83 7.49 5.03
CA LEU A 4 58.94 6.69 5.87
C LEU A 4 57.67 7.43 6.22
N LYS A 5 57.71 8.73 6.47
CA LYS A 5 56.50 9.55 6.69
C LYS A 5 55.61 9.63 5.45
N PHE A 6 56.24 9.72 4.26
CA PHE A 6 55.48 9.77 2.99
C PHE A 6 54.82 8.42 2.72
N LEU A 7 55.46 7.33 3.04
CA LEU A 7 54.89 5.99 2.90
C LEU A 7 53.71 5.77 3.85
N VAL A 8 53.78 6.22 5.08
CA VAL A 8 52.69 6.14 6.07
C VAL A 8 51.46 6.96 5.60
N VAL A 9 51.69 8.18 5.11
CA VAL A 9 50.60 9.03 4.58
C VAL A 9 49.95 8.37 3.34
N LEU A 10 50.72 7.82 2.45
CA LEU A 10 50.22 7.11 1.26
C LEU A 10 49.38 5.88 1.63
N ILE A 11 49.81 5.10 2.63
CA ILE A 11 49.05 3.92 3.12
C ILE A 11 47.75 4.37 3.80
N THR A 12 47.75 5.47 4.55
CA THR A 12 46.53 5.99 5.21
C THR A 12 45.50 6.47 4.17
N ILE A 13 45.93 7.08 3.08
CA ILE A 13 45.06 7.51 1.98
C ILE A 13 44.48 6.30 1.23
N LEU A 14 45.25 5.22 1.09
CA LEU A 14 44.78 3.99 0.44
C LEU A 14 43.79 3.17 1.29
N LEU A 15 43.74 3.41 2.60
CA LEU A 15 42.78 2.74 3.51
C LEU A 15 41.42 3.42 3.61
N THR A 16 41.21 4.56 2.98
CA THR A 16 39.93 5.28 2.93
C THR A 16 39.05 4.82 1.74
N PHE A 17 39.18 3.59 1.29
CA PHE A 17 38.16 3.04 0.42
C PHE A 17 36.89 2.83 1.26
N ASN A 18 35.88 3.64 0.99
CA ASN A 18 34.54 3.36 1.46
C ASN A 18 34.14 1.98 0.91
N SER A 19 34.21 0.97 1.75
CA SER A 19 33.60 -0.31 1.47
C SER A 19 32.09 -0.11 1.55
N ASN A 20 31.49 0.32 0.44
CA ASN A 20 30.06 0.17 0.28
C ASN A 20 29.81 -1.33 0.18
N ALA A 21 29.37 -1.93 1.27
CA ALA A 21 28.80 -3.27 1.21
C ALA A 21 27.60 -3.16 0.27
N GLU A 22 27.69 -3.75 -0.92
CA GLU A 22 26.58 -3.83 -1.86
C GLU A 22 25.51 -4.72 -1.22
N PHE A 23 24.46 -4.06 -0.68
CA PHE A 23 23.33 -4.74 -0.10
C PHE A 23 22.37 -5.05 -1.25
N ASP A 24 22.38 -6.29 -1.74
CA ASP A 24 21.41 -6.76 -2.73
C ASP A 24 20.39 -7.68 -2.09
N ILE A 25 19.12 -7.43 -2.36
CA ILE A 25 18.01 -8.24 -1.91
C ILE A 25 17.40 -9.03 -3.07
N ASN A 26 16.95 -10.25 -2.80
CA ASN A 26 16.27 -11.08 -3.79
C ASN A 26 14.82 -10.62 -3.96
N ALA A 27 14.64 -9.40 -4.49
CA ALA A 27 13.36 -8.82 -4.85
C ALA A 27 13.46 -8.16 -6.23
N ARG A 28 12.36 -8.11 -6.97
CA ARG A 28 12.30 -7.43 -8.28
C ARG A 28 12.39 -5.92 -8.15
N THR A 29 11.75 -5.38 -7.13
CA THR A 29 11.73 -3.95 -6.80
C THR A 29 11.77 -3.79 -5.29
N ALA A 30 12.43 -2.76 -4.78
CA ALA A 30 12.46 -2.46 -3.37
C ALA A 30 12.74 -0.98 -3.11
N ILE A 31 12.27 -0.48 -1.98
CA ILE A 31 12.65 0.81 -1.43
C ILE A 31 12.66 0.70 0.09
N LEU A 32 13.65 1.35 0.72
CA LEU A 32 13.77 1.48 2.16
C LEU A 32 14.00 2.94 2.50
N GLN A 33 13.16 3.49 3.34
CA GLN A 33 13.26 4.86 3.81
C GLN A 33 13.40 4.88 5.34
N ASP A 34 14.24 5.77 5.85
CA ASP A 34 14.22 6.10 7.27
C ASP A 34 12.95 6.92 7.57
N TYR A 35 12.16 6.42 8.51
CA TYR A 35 10.85 7.00 8.83
C TYR A 35 10.93 8.43 9.37
N TYR A 36 11.99 8.76 10.14
CA TYR A 36 12.09 10.06 10.79
C TYR A 36 12.74 11.12 9.90
N SER A 37 13.78 10.76 9.16
CA SER A 37 14.50 11.70 8.30
C SER A 37 13.92 11.83 6.90
N GLY A 38 13.16 10.80 6.44
CA GLY A 38 12.74 10.70 5.05
C GLY A 38 13.86 10.30 4.08
N GLU A 39 15.07 9.98 4.58
CA GLU A 39 16.20 9.59 3.76
C GLU A 39 15.97 8.21 3.13
N ILE A 40 16.25 8.09 1.83
CA ILE A 40 16.21 6.80 1.12
C ILE A 40 17.52 6.07 1.40
N LEU A 41 17.42 4.97 2.16
CA LEU A 41 18.56 4.15 2.56
C LEU A 41 18.92 3.08 1.52
N TYR A 42 17.94 2.64 0.73
CA TYR A 42 18.12 1.66 -0.33
C TYR A 42 17.01 1.74 -1.36
N GLU A 43 17.36 1.57 -2.63
CA GLU A 43 16.36 1.42 -3.69
C GLU A 43 16.85 0.46 -4.78
N LYS A 44 15.91 -0.32 -5.33
CA LYS A 44 16.11 -1.23 -6.46
C LYS A 44 14.89 -1.15 -7.37
N ASP A 45 15.07 -0.61 -8.57
CA ASP A 45 14.02 -0.40 -9.56
C ASP A 45 12.72 0.22 -8.97
N PRO A 46 12.80 1.29 -8.14
CA PRO A 46 11.66 1.74 -7.31
C PRO A 46 10.50 2.30 -8.12
N ASP A 47 10.75 2.75 -9.34
CA ASP A 47 9.76 3.32 -10.25
C ASP A 47 9.22 2.31 -11.28
N LYS A 48 9.64 1.05 -11.18
CA LYS A 48 9.13 -0.02 -12.04
C LYS A 48 7.70 -0.37 -11.67
N SER A 49 6.83 -0.43 -12.68
CA SER A 49 5.43 -0.79 -12.49
C SER A 49 5.26 -2.17 -11.87
N ILE A 50 4.40 -2.25 -10.86
CA ILE A 50 4.01 -3.45 -10.14
C ILE A 50 2.49 -3.55 -10.05
N TYR A 51 1.99 -4.75 -9.84
CA TYR A 51 0.63 -4.97 -9.34
C TYR A 51 0.68 -4.91 -7.80
N PRO A 52 -0.01 -3.93 -7.17
CA PRO A 52 0.11 -3.72 -5.71
C PRO A 52 -0.50 -4.85 -4.89
N ALA A 53 -1.37 -5.67 -5.48
CA ALA A 53 -2.11 -6.72 -4.78
C ALA A 53 -2.76 -6.18 -3.48
N SER A 54 -2.68 -6.91 -2.37
CA SER A 54 -3.31 -6.49 -1.12
C SER A 54 -2.76 -5.19 -0.49
N MET A 55 -1.66 -4.63 -0.99
CA MET A 55 -1.22 -3.28 -0.58
C MET A 55 -2.23 -2.20 -1.00
N THR A 56 -3.06 -2.46 -2.01
CA THR A 56 -4.21 -1.62 -2.39
C THR A 56 -5.12 -1.29 -1.20
N LYS A 57 -5.30 -2.23 -0.27
CA LYS A 57 -6.17 -2.09 0.91
C LYS A 57 -5.70 -1.00 1.88
N ILE A 58 -4.44 -0.59 1.81
CA ILE A 58 -3.95 0.55 2.58
C ILE A 58 -4.69 1.81 2.14
N MET A 59 -4.82 2.05 0.82
CA MET A 59 -5.58 3.19 0.31
C MET A 59 -7.07 3.11 0.66
N THR A 60 -7.66 1.91 0.59
CA THR A 60 -9.04 1.69 1.02
C THR A 60 -9.25 2.08 2.49
N ALA A 61 -8.33 1.71 3.36
CA ALA A 61 -8.36 2.07 4.78
C ALA A 61 -8.11 3.57 4.99
N ILE A 62 -7.19 4.19 4.26
CA ILE A 62 -6.90 5.64 4.32
C ILE A 62 -8.16 6.45 4.04
N ILE A 63 -8.87 6.15 2.95
CA ILE A 63 -10.10 6.86 2.59
C ILE A 63 -11.15 6.74 3.71
N ALA A 64 -11.37 5.52 4.22
CA ALA A 64 -12.32 5.32 5.29
C ALA A 64 -11.93 6.08 6.57
N PHE A 65 -10.66 6.07 6.95
CA PHE A 65 -10.19 6.81 8.12
C PHE A 65 -10.26 8.33 7.93
N GLU A 66 -10.04 8.84 6.73
CA GLU A 66 -10.23 10.26 6.44
C GLU A 66 -11.69 10.68 6.58
N LEU A 67 -12.62 9.88 6.05
CA LEU A 67 -14.06 10.12 6.19
C LEU A 67 -14.52 10.02 7.65
N ILE A 68 -13.97 9.09 8.42
CA ILE A 68 -14.24 9.00 9.86
C ILE A 68 -13.71 10.24 10.60
N LYS A 69 -12.51 10.69 10.24
CA LYS A 69 -11.89 11.88 10.84
C LYS A 69 -12.64 13.17 10.52
N SER A 70 -13.21 13.30 9.30
CA SER A 70 -14.05 14.44 8.92
C SER A 70 -15.46 14.39 9.52
N GLY A 71 -15.93 13.23 9.98
CA GLY A 71 -17.27 13.00 10.50
C GLY A 71 -18.28 12.59 9.43
N ASP A 72 -17.84 12.38 8.19
CA ASP A 72 -18.70 11.96 7.07
C ASP A 72 -19.01 10.46 7.09
N LEU A 73 -18.30 9.67 7.92
CA LEU A 73 -18.50 8.26 8.14
C LEU A 73 -18.39 7.96 9.65
N GLN A 74 -19.25 7.06 10.17
CA GLN A 74 -19.22 6.66 11.57
C GLN A 74 -18.77 5.19 11.70
N LEU A 75 -18.03 4.86 12.76
CA LEU A 75 -17.56 3.49 12.99
C LEU A 75 -18.70 2.48 13.22
N ASP A 76 -19.79 2.91 13.82
CA ASP A 76 -20.99 2.12 14.10
C ASP A 76 -22.01 2.12 12.95
N GLU A 77 -21.79 2.94 11.93
CA GLU A 77 -22.59 2.92 10.71
C GLU A 77 -22.52 1.54 10.05
N LYS A 78 -23.64 1.06 9.54
CA LYS A 78 -23.75 -0.27 8.97
C LYS A 78 -24.01 -0.23 7.49
N PHE A 79 -23.30 -1.06 6.76
CA PHE A 79 -23.50 -1.29 5.34
C PHE A 79 -24.08 -2.68 5.11
N ILE A 80 -25.01 -2.76 4.14
CA ILE A 80 -25.62 -4.03 3.71
C ILE A 80 -24.68 -4.70 2.72
N VAL A 81 -24.37 -5.97 2.99
CA VAL A 81 -23.51 -6.77 2.12
C VAL A 81 -24.24 -7.13 0.84
N SER A 82 -23.71 -6.70 -0.29
CA SER A 82 -24.21 -7.03 -1.62
C SER A 82 -23.85 -8.45 -2.05
N GLU A 83 -24.49 -8.93 -3.10
CA GLU A 83 -24.10 -10.19 -3.76
C GLU A 83 -22.67 -10.11 -4.34
N ASN A 84 -22.25 -8.93 -4.81
CA ASN A 84 -20.91 -8.70 -5.35
C ASN A 84 -19.83 -8.89 -4.26
N ALA A 85 -20.01 -8.26 -3.09
CA ALA A 85 -19.11 -8.46 -1.95
C ALA A 85 -19.07 -9.92 -1.50
N TRP A 86 -20.25 -10.56 -1.35
CA TRP A 86 -20.34 -11.96 -0.93
C TRP A 86 -19.67 -12.94 -1.90
N ARG A 87 -19.71 -12.71 -3.21
CA ARG A 87 -19.03 -13.58 -4.19
C ARG A 87 -17.55 -13.74 -3.89
N LEU A 88 -16.90 -12.71 -3.34
CA LEU A 88 -15.50 -12.79 -2.94
C LEU A 88 -15.29 -13.65 -1.69
N SER A 89 -16.28 -13.75 -0.80
CA SER A 89 -16.26 -14.68 0.33
C SER A 89 -16.21 -16.13 -0.10
N SER A 90 -16.86 -16.48 -1.22
CA SER A 90 -16.98 -17.85 -1.72
C SER A 90 -15.91 -18.24 -2.74
N ALA A 91 -15.17 -17.29 -3.29
CA ALA A 91 -14.24 -17.53 -4.40
C ALA A 91 -12.84 -18.03 -3.98
N GLY A 92 -12.62 -18.35 -2.69
CA GLY A 92 -11.34 -18.85 -2.17
C GLY A 92 -10.29 -17.77 -1.93
N TYR A 93 -10.66 -16.50 -1.96
CA TYR A 93 -9.81 -15.37 -1.58
C TYR A 93 -9.81 -15.14 -0.06
N SER A 94 -8.83 -14.35 0.44
CA SER A 94 -8.88 -13.86 1.82
C SER A 94 -10.17 -13.09 2.07
N SER A 95 -10.89 -13.44 3.14
CA SER A 95 -12.27 -13.02 3.36
C SER A 95 -12.59 -12.99 4.86
N MET A 96 -13.52 -12.14 5.27
CA MET A 96 -14.14 -12.20 6.60
C MET A 96 -15.44 -13.03 6.62
N PHE A 97 -15.83 -13.60 5.48
CA PHE A 97 -16.98 -14.52 5.30
C PHE A 97 -18.34 -13.89 5.63
N ILE A 98 -18.57 -12.68 5.15
CA ILE A 98 -19.87 -12.00 5.24
C ILE A 98 -20.87 -12.58 4.23
N MET A 99 -22.15 -12.60 4.62
CA MET A 99 -23.24 -13.15 3.82
C MET A 99 -24.07 -12.04 3.18
N VAL A 100 -24.70 -12.35 2.03
CA VAL A 100 -25.62 -11.41 1.37
C VAL A 100 -26.70 -10.96 2.34
N GLY A 101 -26.90 -9.66 2.44
CA GLY A 101 -27.90 -9.04 3.31
C GLY A 101 -27.50 -8.85 4.76
N ASP A 102 -26.29 -9.30 5.15
CA ASP A 102 -25.74 -8.95 6.47
C ASP A 102 -25.58 -7.43 6.60
N GLU A 103 -25.87 -6.92 7.77
CA GLU A 103 -25.55 -5.54 8.16
C GLU A 103 -24.26 -5.52 8.95
N VAL A 104 -23.18 -5.05 8.34
CA VAL A 104 -21.85 -5.05 8.96
C VAL A 104 -21.39 -3.61 9.23
N SER A 105 -20.96 -3.34 10.47
CA SER A 105 -20.46 -2.00 10.82
C SER A 105 -19.14 -1.68 10.13
N VAL A 106 -18.92 -0.40 9.86
CA VAL A 106 -17.67 0.13 9.30
C VAL A 106 -16.46 -0.33 10.12
N GLU A 107 -16.57 -0.32 11.46
CA GLU A 107 -15.52 -0.83 12.35
C GLU A 107 -15.18 -2.29 12.05
N ASN A 108 -16.17 -3.15 11.87
CA ASN A 108 -15.96 -4.56 11.62
C ASN A 108 -15.43 -4.80 10.18
N LEU A 109 -15.90 -4.04 9.19
CA LEU A 109 -15.35 -4.08 7.83
C LEU A 109 -13.88 -3.71 7.82
N LEU A 110 -13.50 -2.61 8.50
CA LEU A 110 -12.09 -2.19 8.63
C LEU A 110 -11.25 -3.26 9.34
N LYS A 111 -11.76 -3.89 10.40
CA LYS A 111 -11.07 -5.03 11.04
C LYS A 111 -10.91 -6.20 10.08
N GLY A 112 -11.93 -6.53 9.30
CA GLY A 112 -11.88 -7.56 8.26
C GLY A 112 -10.81 -7.26 7.20
N ILE A 113 -10.71 -6.02 6.75
CA ILE A 113 -9.72 -5.56 5.79
C ILE A 113 -8.30 -5.65 6.36
N ILE A 114 -8.08 -5.09 7.54
CA ILE A 114 -6.74 -4.91 8.11
C ILE A 114 -6.18 -6.23 8.67
N ILE A 115 -7.02 -7.03 9.35
CA ILE A 115 -6.57 -8.23 10.06
C ILE A 115 -6.62 -9.46 9.14
N ALA A 116 -7.73 -9.65 8.42
CA ALA A 116 -7.96 -10.84 7.59
C ALA A 116 -7.63 -10.60 6.11
N SER A 117 -7.27 -9.35 5.73
CA SER A 117 -7.11 -8.97 4.32
C SER A 117 -8.37 -9.29 3.48
N GLY A 118 -9.57 -9.13 4.08
CA GLY A 118 -10.85 -9.52 3.52
C GLY A 118 -11.20 -8.74 2.26
N ASN A 119 -11.30 -9.43 1.13
CA ASN A 119 -11.67 -8.80 -0.15
C ASN A 119 -13.16 -8.47 -0.18
N ASP A 120 -13.99 -9.33 0.39
CA ASP A 120 -15.43 -9.13 0.61
C ASP A 120 -15.70 -7.87 1.45
N ALA A 121 -14.94 -7.68 2.51
CA ALA A 121 -15.00 -6.49 3.35
C ALA A 121 -14.61 -5.21 2.58
N CYS A 122 -13.62 -5.28 1.67
CA CYS A 122 -13.25 -4.14 0.83
C CYS A 122 -14.39 -3.72 -0.07
N VAL A 123 -15.03 -4.66 -0.75
CA VAL A 123 -16.15 -4.36 -1.65
C VAL A 123 -17.35 -3.84 -0.87
N ALA A 124 -17.72 -4.46 0.26
CA ALA A 124 -18.81 -4.00 1.09
C ALA A 124 -18.59 -2.56 1.61
N LEU A 125 -17.35 -2.24 2.03
CA LEU A 125 -16.97 -0.90 2.47
C LEU A 125 -17.03 0.10 1.31
N ALA A 126 -16.47 -0.27 0.15
CA ALA A 126 -16.43 0.57 -1.04
C ALA A 126 -17.83 0.92 -1.55
N GLU A 127 -18.71 -0.07 -1.68
CA GLU A 127 -20.09 0.12 -2.09
C GLU A 127 -20.89 0.97 -1.08
N GLY A 128 -20.65 0.75 0.22
CA GLY A 128 -21.27 1.54 1.28
C GLY A 128 -20.87 3.02 1.25
N ILE A 129 -19.61 3.33 0.96
CA ILE A 129 -19.10 4.70 0.92
C ILE A 129 -19.45 5.40 -0.40
N ALA A 130 -19.25 4.74 -1.55
CA ALA A 130 -19.32 5.37 -2.86
C ALA A 130 -20.51 4.92 -3.72
N GLY A 131 -21.31 3.97 -3.24
CA GLY A 131 -22.42 3.38 -3.99
C GLY A 131 -21.99 2.22 -4.89
N THR A 132 -20.80 2.29 -5.51
CA THR A 132 -20.22 1.21 -6.31
C THR A 132 -18.71 1.06 -6.04
N GLU A 133 -18.15 -0.13 -6.30
CA GLU A 133 -16.71 -0.35 -6.19
C GLU A 133 -15.94 0.48 -7.22
N ASP A 134 -16.48 0.68 -8.43
CA ASP A 134 -15.84 1.48 -9.49
C ASP A 134 -15.71 2.96 -9.11
N GLU A 135 -16.76 3.55 -8.51
CA GLU A 135 -16.72 4.90 -7.99
C GLU A 135 -15.71 5.03 -6.85
N PHE A 136 -15.65 4.04 -5.96
CA PHE A 136 -14.67 4.02 -4.90
C PHE A 136 -13.23 3.89 -5.44
N ALA A 137 -12.99 3.04 -6.44
CA ALA A 137 -11.68 2.94 -7.10
C ALA A 137 -11.26 4.26 -7.76
N SER A 138 -12.22 5.01 -8.31
CA SER A 138 -11.99 6.36 -8.83
C SER A 138 -11.59 7.34 -7.73
N MET A 139 -12.24 7.27 -6.54
CA MET A 139 -11.84 8.04 -5.36
C MET A 139 -10.42 7.67 -4.92
N MET A 140 -10.08 6.37 -4.86
CA MET A 140 -8.74 5.90 -4.51
C MET A 140 -7.67 6.44 -5.46
N THR A 141 -7.93 6.41 -6.77
CA THR A 141 -7.00 6.93 -7.78
C THR A 141 -6.85 8.46 -7.67
N SER A 142 -7.93 9.16 -7.40
CA SER A 142 -7.91 10.62 -7.17
C SER A 142 -7.09 10.96 -5.92
N LYS A 143 -7.30 10.23 -4.82
CA LYS A 143 -6.54 10.38 -3.59
C LYS A 143 -5.06 10.06 -3.77
N ALA A 144 -4.74 9.01 -4.51
CA ALA A 144 -3.36 8.68 -4.85
C ALA A 144 -2.64 9.85 -5.53
N LYS A 145 -3.27 10.47 -6.53
CA LYS A 145 -2.71 11.64 -7.22
C LYS A 145 -2.57 12.85 -6.30
N GLU A 146 -3.55 13.09 -5.42
CA GLU A 146 -3.52 14.18 -4.42
C GLU A 146 -2.29 14.08 -3.52
N ILE A 147 -1.95 12.86 -3.04
CA ILE A 147 -0.81 12.64 -2.16
C ILE A 147 0.53 12.42 -2.89
N GLY A 148 0.53 12.48 -4.22
CA GLY A 148 1.76 12.42 -5.03
C GLY A 148 2.10 11.06 -5.65
N MET A 149 1.22 10.06 -5.57
CA MET A 149 1.38 8.74 -6.20
C MET A 149 1.07 8.81 -7.70
N THR A 150 1.95 9.43 -8.48
CA THR A 150 1.68 9.78 -9.89
C THR A 150 1.66 8.59 -10.84
N ASN A 151 2.27 7.47 -10.46
CA ASN A 151 2.37 6.24 -11.25
C ASN A 151 1.37 5.17 -10.79
N THR A 152 0.33 5.57 -10.03
CA THR A 152 -0.64 4.66 -9.43
C THR A 152 -2.02 4.83 -10.04
N ASN A 153 -2.65 3.70 -10.34
CA ASN A 153 -4.06 3.59 -10.70
C ASN A 153 -4.68 2.42 -9.92
N PHE A 154 -5.78 2.67 -9.25
CA PHE A 154 -6.57 1.65 -8.58
C PHE A 154 -7.81 1.35 -9.42
N ALA A 155 -8.02 0.08 -9.75
CA ALA A 155 -9.16 -0.41 -10.53
C ALA A 155 -10.17 -1.20 -9.67
N ASN A 156 -9.87 -1.41 -8.38
CA ASN A 156 -10.78 -1.99 -7.40
C ASN A 156 -10.29 -1.68 -5.97
N SER A 157 -11.12 -1.99 -4.98
CA SER A 157 -10.88 -1.68 -3.57
C SER A 157 -9.92 -2.64 -2.87
N SER A 158 -9.68 -3.82 -3.44
CA SER A 158 -9.03 -4.94 -2.75
C SER A 158 -7.65 -5.30 -3.29
N GLY A 159 -7.34 -4.90 -4.53
CA GLY A 159 -6.14 -5.31 -5.25
C GLY A 159 -6.23 -6.71 -5.88
N ILE A 160 -7.43 -7.28 -5.97
CA ILE A 160 -7.65 -8.51 -6.73
C ILE A 160 -7.25 -8.28 -8.19
N ASN A 161 -6.78 -9.34 -8.85
CA ASN A 161 -6.22 -9.32 -10.19
C ASN A 161 -7.03 -8.49 -11.19
N ASN A 162 -6.48 -7.34 -11.51
CA ASN A 162 -6.93 -6.48 -12.60
C ASN A 162 -5.67 -5.83 -13.18
N THR A 163 -5.53 -5.86 -14.51
CA THR A 163 -4.34 -5.34 -15.21
C THR A 163 -4.19 -3.83 -15.09
N GLU A 164 -5.28 -3.14 -14.73
CA GLU A 164 -5.30 -1.69 -14.50
C GLU A 164 -4.94 -1.30 -13.06
N ASN A 165 -4.89 -2.26 -12.13
CA ASN A 165 -4.32 -2.05 -10.79
C ASN A 165 -2.80 -1.98 -10.90
N VAL A 166 -2.25 -0.79 -11.00
CA VAL A 166 -0.80 -0.58 -11.16
C VAL A 166 -0.29 0.45 -10.15
N SER A 167 0.94 0.26 -9.72
CA SER A 167 1.65 1.20 -8.85
C SER A 167 3.16 1.02 -8.99
N THR A 168 3.94 1.70 -8.17
CA THR A 168 5.38 1.52 -7.98
C THR A 168 5.68 1.39 -6.49
N VAL A 169 6.82 0.79 -6.11
CA VAL A 169 7.18 0.74 -4.68
C VAL A 169 7.47 2.14 -4.12
N ARG A 170 7.88 3.09 -4.98
CA ARG A 170 8.02 4.49 -4.58
C ARG A 170 6.67 5.12 -4.23
N ASP A 171 5.64 4.90 -5.05
CA ASP A 171 4.30 5.41 -4.77
C ASP A 171 3.70 4.74 -3.52
N ILE A 172 3.85 3.40 -3.38
CA ILE A 172 3.37 2.67 -2.19
C ILE A 172 4.01 3.19 -0.90
N MET A 173 5.26 3.63 -0.93
CA MET A 173 5.94 4.20 0.23
C MET A 173 5.31 5.54 0.69
N ILE A 174 4.59 6.26 -0.18
CA ILE A 174 3.92 7.53 0.16
C ILE A 174 2.71 7.30 1.07
N MET A 175 2.05 6.12 0.97
CA MET A 175 0.94 5.74 1.85
C MET A 175 1.42 5.43 3.27
#